data_347cd744140e9ab43e84093f0e32cb7b
#
_entry.id   347cd744140e9ab43e84093f0e32cb7b
#
_cell.length_a   1.000
_cell.length_b   1.000
_cell.length_c   1.000
_cell.angle_alpha   90.00
_cell.angle_beta   90.00
_cell.angle_gamma   90.00
#
_symmetry.space_group_name_H-M   'P 1'
#
loop_
_entity.id
_entity.type
_entity.pdbx_description
1 polymer ?
#
loop_
_entity_poly.entity_id
_entity_poly.type
_entity_poly.pdbx_seq_one_letter_code
_entity_poly.pdbx_strand_id
1 'polypeptide(L)'
;FINARYGEGTVTLTLKDQYRNMREMVEPHRHIIEKAQKAMEMAGIKPRIQPIRGGTDGANLSFRGLPCPNIFAGGLNFHGKFEWVTVENMEKASKVIINLIALFADKDA
;
A
#
# COMPACT_ATOMS: atom_id res chain seq x y z
N PHE A 1 -34.21 5.28 -1.72
CA PHE A 1 -34.76 6.44 -2.49
C PHE A 1 -35.30 6.01 -3.85
N ILE A 2 -34.50 5.32 -4.70
CA ILE A 2 -34.94 4.95 -6.07
C ILE A 2 -36.16 4.01 -6.04
N ASN A 3 -36.11 2.93 -5.27
CA ASN A 3 -37.24 2.01 -5.16
C ASN A 3 -38.49 2.66 -4.58
N ALA A 4 -38.34 3.58 -3.61
CA ALA A 4 -39.48 4.33 -3.07
C ALA A 4 -40.12 5.26 -4.10
N ARG A 5 -39.36 5.75 -5.08
CA ARG A 5 -39.88 6.68 -6.11
C ARG A 5 -40.39 5.97 -7.35
N TYR A 6 -39.78 4.86 -7.75
CA TYR A 6 -40.05 4.19 -9.04
C TYR A 6 -40.60 2.77 -8.91
N GLY A 7 -40.81 2.29 -7.68
CA GLY A 7 -41.38 0.97 -7.37
C GLY A 7 -40.29 -0.02 -6.86
N GLU A 8 -40.77 -0.97 -6.04
CA GLU A 8 -39.94 -2.05 -5.50
C GLU A 8 -39.29 -2.86 -6.64
N GLY A 9 -38.03 -3.20 -6.47
CA GLY A 9 -37.27 -4.00 -7.46
C GLY A 9 -36.69 -3.18 -8.62
N THR A 10 -36.89 -1.86 -8.70
CA THR A 10 -36.28 -1.01 -9.72
C THR A 10 -34.73 -1.06 -9.63
N VAL A 11 -34.19 -1.09 -8.41
CA VAL A 11 -32.76 -1.26 -8.16
C VAL A 11 -32.55 -2.28 -7.04
N THR A 12 -31.65 -3.22 -7.28
CA THR A 12 -31.12 -4.13 -6.27
C THR A 12 -29.67 -3.75 -5.97
N LEU A 13 -29.37 -3.42 -4.71
CA LEU A 13 -28.04 -3.12 -4.25
C LEU A 13 -27.44 -4.34 -3.55
N THR A 14 -26.35 -4.86 -4.11
CA THR A 14 -25.55 -5.90 -3.46
C THR A 14 -24.21 -5.30 -3.03
N LEU A 15 -23.93 -5.34 -1.74
CA LEU A 15 -22.66 -4.87 -1.18
C LEU A 15 -21.77 -6.08 -0.89
N LYS A 16 -20.55 -6.02 -1.37
CA LYS A 16 -19.53 -7.02 -1.10
C LYS A 16 -18.21 -6.32 -0.79
N ASP A 17 -17.68 -6.57 0.39
CA ASP A 17 -16.36 -6.06 0.78
C ASP A 17 -15.29 -6.71 -0.09
N GLN A 18 -14.45 -5.87 -0.72
CA GLN A 18 -13.30 -6.31 -1.50
C GLN A 18 -11.99 -6.02 -0.80
N TYR A 19 -11.87 -4.81 -0.27
CA TYR A 19 -10.65 -4.33 0.39
C TYR A 19 -11.00 -3.63 1.69
N ARG A 20 -10.19 -3.89 2.69
CA ARG A 20 -10.25 -3.25 4.01
C ARG A 20 -8.96 -2.53 4.28
N ASN A 21 -8.98 -1.51 5.15
CA ASN A 21 -7.77 -0.84 5.58
C ASN A 21 -6.90 -1.82 6.38
N MET A 22 -5.70 -2.06 5.89
CA MET A 22 -4.77 -3.01 6.51
C MET A 22 -4.13 -2.52 7.81
N ARG A 23 -4.38 -1.28 8.22
CA ARG A 23 -3.75 -0.69 9.41
C ARG A 23 -3.89 -1.56 10.64
N GLU A 24 -5.08 -2.10 10.91
CA GLU A 24 -5.34 -2.96 12.06
C GLU A 24 -4.49 -4.22 12.07
N MET A 25 -4.11 -4.73 10.88
CA MET A 25 -3.28 -5.92 10.73
C MET A 25 -1.78 -5.61 10.77
N VAL A 26 -1.38 -4.40 10.43
CA VAL A 26 0.02 -3.98 10.38
C VAL A 26 0.47 -3.32 11.68
N GLU A 27 -0.42 -2.65 12.41
CA GLU A 27 -0.10 -1.94 13.65
C GLU A 27 0.58 -2.83 14.72
N PRO A 28 0.19 -4.10 14.94
CA PRO A 28 0.90 -5.00 15.86
C PRO A 28 2.33 -5.34 15.41
N HIS A 29 2.67 -5.10 14.14
CA HIS A 29 3.95 -5.41 13.52
C HIS A 29 4.70 -4.14 13.10
N ARG A 30 4.69 -3.13 13.95
CA ARG A 30 5.25 -1.79 13.69
C ARG A 30 6.70 -1.80 13.21
N HIS A 31 7.50 -2.76 13.65
CA HIS A 31 8.88 -2.93 13.22
C HIS A 31 9.03 -3.02 11.69
N ILE A 32 8.02 -3.53 10.97
CA ILE A 32 8.02 -3.60 9.49
C ILE A 32 8.01 -2.18 8.91
N ILE A 33 7.15 -1.31 9.46
CA ILE A 33 7.06 0.09 9.04
C ILE A 33 8.34 0.86 9.38
N GLU A 34 8.87 0.67 10.58
CA GLU A 34 10.08 1.34 11.05
C GLU A 34 11.30 0.96 10.19
N LYS A 35 11.46 -0.34 9.86
CA LYS A 35 12.51 -0.78 8.94
C LYS A 35 12.31 -0.21 7.53
N ALA A 36 11.09 -0.11 7.03
CA ALA A 36 10.80 0.51 5.74
C ALA A 36 11.15 2.01 5.73
N GLN A 37 10.82 2.73 6.80
CA GLN A 37 11.20 4.15 6.95
C GLN A 37 12.73 4.31 6.99
N LYS A 38 13.42 3.49 7.78
CA LYS A 38 14.90 3.49 7.84
C LYS A 38 15.53 3.19 6.49
N ALA A 39 14.99 2.23 5.74
CA ALA A 39 15.47 1.90 4.39
C ALA A 39 15.33 3.08 3.41
N MET A 40 14.24 3.85 3.53
CA MET A 40 14.02 5.07 2.74
C MET A 40 15.02 6.17 3.13
N GLU A 41 15.24 6.39 4.42
CA GLU A 41 16.20 7.38 4.94
C GLU A 41 17.63 7.05 4.47
N MET A 42 18.04 5.78 4.50
CA MET A 42 19.32 5.32 3.97
C MET A 42 19.47 5.57 2.46
N ALA A 43 18.37 5.64 1.73
CA ALA A 43 18.33 6.02 0.31
C ALA A 43 18.21 7.53 0.07
N GLY A 44 18.27 8.35 1.14
CA GLY A 44 18.13 9.81 1.06
C GLY A 44 16.70 10.28 0.81
N ILE A 45 15.71 9.45 1.13
CA ILE A 45 14.29 9.73 0.92
C ILE A 45 13.64 10.00 2.27
N LYS A 46 12.90 11.10 2.38
CA LYS A 46 12.09 11.38 3.57
C LYS A 46 10.81 10.53 3.53
N PRO A 47 10.62 9.58 4.46
CA PRO A 47 9.45 8.72 4.46
C PRO A 47 8.18 9.51 4.79
N ARG A 48 7.07 9.13 4.17
CA ARG A 48 5.74 9.63 4.46
C ARG A 48 4.78 8.46 4.55
N ILE A 49 4.12 8.32 5.69
CA ILE A 49 3.04 7.34 5.85
C ILE A 49 1.74 8.03 5.51
N GLN A 50 1.02 7.46 4.56
CA GLN A 50 -0.26 8.00 4.12
C GLN A 50 -1.20 6.85 3.70
N PRO A 51 -2.51 7.03 3.83
CA PRO A 51 -3.45 6.05 3.33
C PRO A 51 -3.38 5.99 1.81
N ILE A 52 -3.57 4.78 1.26
CA ILE A 52 -3.71 4.57 -0.18
C ILE A 52 -5.19 4.66 -0.53
N ARG A 53 -5.49 5.30 -1.63
CA ARG A 53 -6.81 5.32 -2.23
C ARG A 53 -7.03 4.04 -3.01
N GLY A 54 -8.06 3.28 -2.66
CA GLY A 54 -8.39 2.00 -3.28
C GLY A 54 -7.78 0.80 -2.56
N GLY A 55 -7.87 -0.37 -3.16
CA GLY A 55 -7.38 -1.63 -2.62
C GLY A 55 -6.01 -2.02 -3.16
N THR A 56 -5.31 -2.86 -2.42
CA THR A 56 -4.02 -3.41 -2.82
C THR A 56 -3.94 -4.89 -2.45
N ASP A 57 -3.09 -5.64 -3.14
CA ASP A 57 -2.81 -7.03 -2.79
C ASP A 57 -2.22 -7.16 -1.38
N GLY A 58 -1.43 -6.16 -0.95
CA GLY A 58 -0.90 -6.09 0.41
C GLY A 58 -2.00 -6.05 1.48
N ALA A 59 -3.13 -5.37 1.20
CA ALA A 59 -4.28 -5.39 2.11
C ALA A 59 -4.86 -6.80 2.21
N ASN A 60 -5.08 -7.48 1.09
CA ASN A 60 -5.60 -8.84 1.09
C ASN A 60 -4.67 -9.84 1.78
N LEU A 61 -3.36 -9.72 1.55
CA LEU A 61 -2.35 -10.55 2.21
C LEU A 61 -2.32 -10.32 3.72
N SER A 62 -2.45 -9.06 4.14
CA SER A 62 -2.46 -8.70 5.56
C SER A 62 -3.63 -9.36 6.29
N PHE A 63 -4.83 -9.38 5.72
CA PHE A 63 -5.99 -10.05 6.30
C PHE A 63 -5.93 -11.59 6.22
N ARG A 64 -4.98 -12.15 5.45
CA ARG A 64 -4.68 -13.58 5.42
C ARG A 64 -3.56 -14.00 6.39
N GLY A 65 -3.09 -13.08 7.23
CA GLY A 65 -2.08 -13.33 8.25
C GLY A 65 -0.65 -12.98 7.85
N LEU A 66 -0.45 -12.31 6.70
CA LEU A 66 0.85 -11.79 6.30
C LEU A 66 0.80 -10.25 6.28
N PRO A 67 1.21 -9.58 7.36
CA PRO A 67 1.28 -8.11 7.38
C PRO A 67 2.15 -7.58 6.24
N CYS A 68 1.52 -6.94 5.26
CA CYS A 68 2.15 -6.57 4.00
C CYS A 68 1.84 -5.12 3.63
N PRO A 69 2.48 -4.14 4.31
CA PRO A 69 2.33 -2.74 3.95
C PRO A 69 2.98 -2.45 2.59
N ASN A 70 2.43 -1.45 1.89
CA ASN A 70 2.97 -1.03 0.60
C ASN A 70 4.10 -0.04 0.76
N ILE A 71 5.09 -0.11 -0.12
CA ILE A 71 6.11 0.91 -0.32
C ILE A 71 5.87 1.62 -1.66
N PHE A 72 6.48 2.77 -1.85
CA PHE A 72 6.35 3.54 -3.09
C PHE A 72 7.02 2.83 -4.28
N ALA A 73 6.48 3.04 -5.47
CA ALA A 73 7.07 2.60 -6.73
C ALA A 73 7.73 3.76 -7.51
N GLY A 74 7.44 4.99 -7.14
CA GLY A 74 7.99 6.19 -7.77
C GLY A 74 7.27 6.62 -9.04
N GLY A 75 6.19 5.94 -9.43
CA GLY A 75 5.36 6.30 -10.58
C GLY A 75 4.42 7.47 -10.30
N LEU A 76 3.91 8.05 -11.36
CA LEU A 76 2.96 9.16 -11.36
C LEU A 76 1.81 8.87 -12.32
N ASN A 77 0.66 9.48 -12.08
CA ASN A 77 -0.56 9.32 -12.89
C ASN A 77 -1.02 7.86 -13.02
N PHE A 78 -0.93 7.08 -11.94
CA PHE A 78 -1.36 5.68 -11.90
C PHE A 78 -2.76 5.49 -12.45
N HIS A 79 -2.95 4.43 -13.23
CA HIS A 79 -4.18 4.10 -13.95
C HIS A 79 -4.60 5.14 -15.00
N GLY A 80 -3.76 6.12 -15.28
CA GLY A 80 -4.01 7.14 -16.28
C GLY A 80 -3.38 6.82 -17.64
N LYS A 81 -3.91 7.44 -18.69
CA LYS A 81 -3.35 7.34 -20.05
C LYS A 81 -1.90 7.82 -20.12
N PHE A 82 -1.52 8.73 -19.23
CA PHE A 82 -0.18 9.32 -19.14
C PHE A 82 0.55 8.86 -17.89
N GLU A 83 0.40 7.60 -17.53
CA GLU A 83 1.18 6.99 -16.43
C GLU A 83 2.66 6.95 -16.82
N TRP A 84 3.52 7.33 -15.91
CA TRP A 84 4.95 7.38 -16.15
C TRP A 84 5.77 7.23 -14.87
N VAL A 85 7.05 6.92 -15.03
CA VAL A 85 8.04 6.86 -13.95
C VAL A 85 9.37 7.37 -14.47
N THR A 86 10.14 8.06 -13.64
CA THR A 86 11.50 8.47 -13.99
C THR A 86 12.51 7.36 -13.68
N VAL A 87 13.61 7.32 -14.42
CA VAL A 87 14.73 6.41 -14.13
C VAL A 87 15.24 6.64 -12.70
N GLU A 88 15.38 7.90 -12.28
CA GLU A 88 15.80 8.27 -10.92
C GLU A 88 14.89 7.68 -9.84
N ASN A 89 13.56 7.73 -10.05
CA ASN A 89 12.62 7.15 -9.09
C ASN A 89 12.68 5.62 -9.06
N MET A 90 12.92 4.97 -10.20
CA MET A 90 13.14 3.52 -10.26
C MET A 90 14.40 3.11 -9.49
N GLU A 91 15.50 3.86 -9.67
CA GLU A 91 16.76 3.64 -8.94
C GLU A 91 16.56 3.81 -7.43
N LYS A 92 15.86 4.86 -7.01
CA LYS A 92 15.53 5.09 -5.60
C LYS A 92 14.67 3.96 -5.02
N ALA A 93 13.65 3.51 -5.72
CA ALA A 93 12.81 2.41 -5.29
C ALA A 93 13.62 1.10 -5.14
N SER A 94 14.46 0.80 -6.11
CA SER A 94 15.36 -0.38 -6.08
C SER A 94 16.32 -0.31 -4.89
N LYS A 95 16.91 0.85 -4.63
CA LYS A 95 17.82 1.07 -3.50
C LYS A 95 17.11 0.86 -2.15
N VAL A 96 15.87 1.32 -2.02
CA VAL A 96 15.07 1.09 -0.81
C VAL A 96 14.81 -0.39 -0.59
N ILE A 97 14.50 -1.15 -1.63
CA ILE A 97 14.29 -2.60 -1.53
C ILE A 97 15.58 -3.31 -1.06
N ILE A 98 16.73 -2.96 -1.62
CA ILE A 98 18.02 -3.52 -1.22
C ILE A 98 18.32 -3.21 0.25
N ASN A 99 18.12 -1.96 0.68
CA ASN A 99 18.31 -1.55 2.06
C ASN A 99 17.36 -2.31 3.01
N LEU A 100 16.11 -2.49 2.59
CA LEU A 100 15.10 -3.19 3.37
C LEU A 100 15.48 -4.66 3.57
N ILE A 101 15.93 -5.34 2.52
CA ILE A 101 16.42 -6.72 2.60
C ILE A 101 17.60 -6.81 3.59
N ALA A 102 18.56 -5.90 3.51
CA ALA A 102 19.69 -5.86 4.42
C ALA A 102 19.24 -5.68 5.88
N LEU A 103 18.32 -4.75 6.15
CA LEU A 103 17.79 -4.51 7.50
C LEU A 103 17.00 -5.70 8.08
N PHE A 104 16.43 -6.56 7.25
CA PHE A 104 15.75 -7.78 7.72
C PHE A 104 16.71 -8.97 7.82
N ALA A 105 17.80 -9.00 7.05
CA ALA A 105 18.83 -10.03 7.14
C ALA A 105 19.71 -9.85 8.37
N ASP A 106 19.90 -8.62 8.83
CA ASP A 106 20.63 -8.30 10.04
C ASP A 106 19.78 -8.62 11.27
N LYS A 107 20.18 -9.66 12.02
CA LYS A 107 19.48 -10.12 13.23
C LYS A 107 19.66 -9.19 14.43
N ASP A 108 20.68 -8.33 14.37
CA ASP A 108 21.09 -7.41 15.46
C ASP A 108 20.64 -5.95 15.19
N ALA A 109 19.90 -5.71 14.11
CA ALA A 109 19.43 -4.38 13.71
C ALA A 109 18.00 -4.07 14.20
#